data_814717ce4d2a4aee9d9487eb89487da8
#
_entry.id   814717ce4d2a4aee9d9487eb89487da8
#
_cell.length_a   1.000
_cell.length_b   1.000
_cell.length_c   1.000
_cell.angle_alpha   90.00
_cell.angle_beta   90.00
_cell.angle_gamma   90.00
#
_symmetry.space_group_name_H-M   'P 1'
#
loop_
_entity.id
_entity.type
_entity.pdbx_description
1 polymer ?
#
loop_
_entity_poly.entity_id
_entity_poly.type
_entity_poly.pdbx_seq_one_letter_code
_entity_poly.pdbx_strand_id
1 'polypeptide(L)'
;MRFTKMQGIGNDYVYVNCFEEHVENPSELAKQMSRRHYGVGSDGLILICPSDVADFEMKMYNADGSNGGMCGNGARCIGKYVYDRGLTDKTTVSLMTDSGLKILNLNVKDGKVQTVRVDMGMPELFPPKIPVDLPGEVVMGHRLN
;
A
#
# COMPACT_ATOMS: atom_id res chain seq x y z
N MET A 1 -16.99 13.16 1.61
CA MET A 1 -15.61 12.65 1.69
C MET A 1 -15.03 12.54 0.29
N ARG A 2 -13.85 13.12 0.06
CA ARG A 2 -13.11 13.01 -1.20
C ARG A 2 -12.21 11.77 -1.15
N PHE A 3 -12.13 11.05 -2.25
CA PHE A 3 -11.27 9.89 -2.40
C PHE A 3 -10.71 9.81 -3.83
N THR A 4 -9.70 9.01 -4.01
CA THR A 4 -9.14 8.68 -5.34
C THR A 4 -9.10 7.17 -5.49
N LYS A 5 -9.58 6.64 -6.61
CA LYS A 5 -9.41 5.22 -6.93
C LYS A 5 -8.16 5.07 -7.80
N MET A 6 -7.26 4.18 -7.41
CA MET A 6 -6.05 3.86 -8.15
C MET A 6 -5.83 2.35 -8.18
N GLN A 7 -5.01 1.91 -9.12
CA GLN A 7 -4.63 0.50 -9.25
C GLN A 7 -3.13 0.35 -9.54
N GLY A 8 -2.54 -0.72 -9.05
CA GLY A 8 -1.19 -1.16 -9.40
C GLY A 8 -1.23 -2.62 -9.83
N ILE A 9 -1.03 -2.88 -11.12
CA ILE A 9 -1.06 -4.23 -11.74
C ILE A 9 -2.41 -4.94 -11.47
N GLY A 10 -3.53 -4.21 -11.64
CA GLY A 10 -4.88 -4.74 -11.45
C GLY A 10 -5.36 -4.82 -9.99
N ASN A 11 -4.49 -4.63 -9.00
CA ASN A 11 -4.86 -4.56 -7.60
C ASN A 11 -5.33 -3.14 -7.26
N ASP A 12 -6.63 -2.96 -7.06
CA ASP A 12 -7.28 -1.66 -6.98
C ASP A 12 -7.73 -1.30 -5.55
N TYR A 13 -7.42 -0.08 -5.13
CA TYR A 13 -7.80 0.45 -3.83
C TYR A 13 -8.46 1.82 -3.95
N VAL A 14 -9.30 2.14 -2.96
CA VAL A 14 -9.74 3.51 -2.69
C VAL A 14 -8.71 4.16 -1.76
N TYR A 15 -8.25 5.36 -2.11
CA TYR A 15 -7.29 6.14 -1.34
C TYR A 15 -7.96 7.37 -0.75
N VAL A 16 -7.79 7.59 0.55
CA VAL A 16 -8.25 8.77 1.27
C VAL A 16 -7.04 9.53 1.82
N ASN A 17 -6.99 10.82 1.53
CA ASN A 17 -5.97 11.73 2.01
C ASN A 17 -6.36 12.27 3.39
N CYS A 18 -5.75 11.74 4.46
CA CYS A 18 -6.04 12.12 5.83
C CYS A 18 -5.42 13.47 6.26
N PHE A 19 -4.72 14.16 5.36
CA PHE A 19 -4.38 15.59 5.56
C PHE A 19 -5.59 16.51 5.34
N GLU A 20 -6.62 16.03 4.63
CA GLU A 20 -7.80 16.79 4.26
C GLU A 20 -9.11 16.14 4.77
N GLU A 21 -9.12 14.85 4.98
CA GLU A 21 -10.31 14.08 5.35
C GLU A 21 -10.09 13.35 6.67
N HIS A 22 -11.12 13.33 7.52
CA HIS A 22 -11.13 12.55 8.75
C HIS A 22 -11.95 11.27 8.57
N VAL A 23 -11.40 10.12 8.97
CA VAL A 23 -12.05 8.82 8.90
C VAL A 23 -12.14 8.22 10.29
N GLU A 24 -13.34 8.20 10.86
CA GLU A 24 -13.58 7.70 12.23
C GLU A 24 -13.50 6.17 12.32
N ASN A 25 -14.12 5.48 11.36
CA ASN A 25 -14.17 4.01 11.34
C ASN A 25 -13.70 3.47 9.98
N PRO A 26 -12.38 3.35 9.77
CA PRO A 26 -11.84 2.95 8.48
C PRO A 26 -12.17 1.49 8.12
N SER A 27 -12.31 0.59 9.09
CA SER A 27 -12.70 -0.80 8.86
C SER A 27 -14.09 -0.90 8.23
N GLU A 28 -15.08 -0.20 8.80
CA GLU A 28 -16.43 -0.21 8.26
C GLU A 28 -16.52 0.53 6.92
N LEU A 29 -15.80 1.64 6.78
CA LEU A 29 -15.70 2.36 5.53
C LEU A 29 -15.12 1.49 4.41
N ALA A 30 -14.08 0.71 4.70
CA ALA A 30 -13.49 -0.23 3.76
C ALA A 30 -14.52 -1.25 3.25
N LYS A 31 -15.31 -1.86 4.15
CA LYS A 31 -16.38 -2.79 3.77
C LYS A 31 -17.41 -2.14 2.84
N GLN A 32 -17.84 -0.92 3.17
CA GLN A 32 -18.87 -0.22 2.38
C GLN A 32 -18.33 0.18 1.00
N MET A 33 -17.15 0.80 0.95
CA MET A 33 -16.57 1.30 -0.30
C MET A 33 -16.12 0.18 -1.23
N SER A 34 -15.66 -0.95 -0.69
CA SER A 34 -15.12 -2.05 -1.49
C SER A 34 -16.17 -2.88 -2.22
N ARG A 35 -17.45 -2.77 -1.85
CA ARG A 35 -18.55 -3.52 -2.50
C ARG A 35 -18.69 -3.10 -3.97
N ARG A 36 -18.30 -4.01 -4.90
CA ARG A 36 -18.17 -3.67 -6.34
C ARG A 36 -19.49 -3.27 -7.02
N HIS A 37 -20.64 -3.68 -6.49
CA HIS A 37 -21.94 -3.36 -7.10
C HIS A 37 -22.73 -2.28 -6.35
N TYR A 38 -22.34 -1.99 -5.11
CA TYR A 38 -23.11 -1.09 -4.23
C TYR A 38 -22.25 0.06 -3.67
N GLY A 39 -20.92 -0.05 -3.74
CA GLY A 39 -19.96 0.97 -3.37
C GLY A 39 -19.15 1.42 -4.58
N VAL A 40 -17.93 1.91 -4.30
CA VAL A 40 -16.95 2.27 -5.34
C VAL A 40 -16.41 1.00 -6.02
N GLY A 41 -16.31 -0.09 -5.27
CA GLY A 41 -15.72 -1.35 -5.69
C GLY A 41 -14.20 -1.29 -5.70
N SER A 42 -13.55 -2.10 -4.84
CA SER A 42 -12.08 -2.16 -4.73
C SER A 42 -11.66 -3.40 -3.95
N ASP A 43 -10.36 -3.67 -3.91
CA ASP A 43 -9.77 -4.71 -3.05
C ASP A 43 -9.64 -4.23 -1.59
N GLY A 44 -9.86 -2.93 -1.34
CA GLY A 44 -9.83 -2.36 0.00
C GLY A 44 -9.69 -0.84 0.00
N LEU A 45 -9.37 -0.33 1.19
CA LEU A 45 -9.17 1.09 1.50
C LEU A 45 -7.74 1.33 1.96
N ILE A 46 -7.11 2.38 1.45
CA ILE A 46 -5.81 2.87 1.91
C ILE A 46 -5.97 4.32 2.38
N LEU A 47 -5.52 4.59 3.59
CA LEU A 47 -5.41 5.93 4.16
C LEU A 47 -3.96 6.41 4.01
N ILE A 48 -3.81 7.63 3.48
CA ILE A 48 -2.53 8.34 3.42
C ILE A 48 -2.53 9.34 4.56
N CYS A 49 -1.79 9.03 5.62
CA CYS A 49 -1.80 9.77 6.88
C CYS A 49 -0.50 10.56 7.09
N PRO A 50 -0.53 11.63 7.91
CA PRO A 50 0.68 12.21 8.46
C PRO A 50 1.42 11.20 9.34
N SER A 51 2.75 11.34 9.45
CA SER A 51 3.61 10.49 10.26
C SER A 51 4.60 11.34 11.05
N ASP A 52 4.90 10.93 12.29
CA ASP A 52 5.92 11.58 13.13
C ASP A 52 7.35 11.05 12.84
N VAL A 53 7.46 9.95 12.10
CA VAL A 53 8.73 9.22 11.90
C VAL A 53 9.08 8.99 10.43
N ALA A 54 8.19 9.35 9.52
CA ALA A 54 8.37 9.23 8.06
C ALA A 54 7.71 10.42 7.34
N ASP A 55 7.89 10.51 6.02
CA ASP A 55 7.19 11.55 5.25
C ASP A 55 5.67 11.34 5.24
N PHE A 56 5.24 10.06 5.21
CA PHE A 56 3.83 9.65 5.23
C PHE A 56 3.65 8.33 5.98
N GLU A 57 2.40 8.04 6.40
CA GLU A 57 1.99 6.76 6.94
C GLU A 57 0.88 6.14 6.08
N MET A 58 0.98 4.85 5.81
CA MET A 58 -0.02 4.02 5.15
C MET A 58 -0.78 3.20 6.17
N LYS A 59 -2.10 3.37 6.23
CA LYS A 59 -3.00 2.43 6.92
C LYS A 59 -3.88 1.75 5.89
N MET A 60 -3.89 0.43 5.91
CA MET A 60 -4.53 -0.37 4.88
C MET A 60 -5.58 -1.30 5.47
N TYR A 61 -6.74 -1.35 4.82
CA TYR A 61 -7.87 -2.20 5.18
C TYR A 61 -8.32 -2.99 3.96
N ASN A 62 -8.46 -4.29 4.12
CA ASN A 62 -9.00 -5.18 3.10
C ASN A 62 -10.50 -4.92 2.87
N ALA A 63 -11.08 -5.50 1.82
CA ALA A 63 -12.50 -5.35 1.50
C ALA A 63 -13.43 -5.88 2.60
N ASP A 64 -12.97 -6.79 3.45
CA ASP A 64 -13.71 -7.30 4.62
C ASP A 64 -13.52 -6.43 5.88
N GLY A 65 -12.75 -5.34 5.78
CA GLY A 65 -12.46 -4.42 6.87
C GLY A 65 -11.33 -4.87 7.80
N SER A 66 -10.71 -6.02 7.56
CA SER A 66 -9.51 -6.44 8.29
C SER A 66 -8.31 -5.54 7.97
N ASN A 67 -7.38 -5.43 8.93
CA ASN A 67 -6.12 -4.74 8.68
C ASN A 67 -5.30 -5.54 7.64
N GLY A 68 -4.88 -4.87 6.56
CA GLY A 68 -4.13 -5.47 5.46
C GLY A 68 -2.60 -5.40 5.63
N GLY A 69 -2.11 -4.75 6.67
CA GLY A 69 -0.69 -4.61 6.96
C GLY A 69 0.04 -3.73 5.94
N MET A 70 0.52 -4.31 4.86
CA MET A 70 1.28 -3.62 3.82
C MET A 70 0.99 -4.20 2.43
N CYS A 71 0.86 -3.33 1.44
CA CYS A 71 0.72 -3.71 0.03
C CYS A 71 1.72 -2.93 -0.84
N GLY A 72 2.65 -3.65 -1.49
CA GLY A 72 3.65 -3.03 -2.38
C GLY A 72 3.02 -2.30 -3.57
N ASN A 73 1.90 -2.81 -4.10
CA ASN A 73 1.13 -2.15 -5.16
C ASN A 73 0.53 -0.84 -4.63
N GLY A 74 -0.07 -0.89 -3.43
CA GLY A 74 -0.62 0.27 -2.74
C GLY A 74 0.43 1.34 -2.44
N ALA A 75 1.61 0.92 -1.94
CA ALA A 75 2.73 1.84 -1.67
C ALA A 75 3.19 2.57 -2.94
N ARG A 76 3.26 1.90 -4.10
CA ARG A 76 3.58 2.58 -5.37
C ARG A 76 2.53 3.62 -5.75
N CYS A 77 1.27 3.31 -5.56
CA CYS A 77 0.19 4.27 -5.79
C CYS A 77 0.29 5.48 -4.85
N ILE A 78 0.64 5.26 -3.56
CA ILE A 78 0.89 6.37 -2.61
C ILE A 78 2.03 7.25 -3.13
N GLY A 79 3.18 6.67 -3.50
CA GLY A 79 4.31 7.44 -4.03
C GLY A 79 3.91 8.34 -5.21
N LYS A 80 3.13 7.81 -6.15
CA LYS A 80 2.59 8.59 -7.25
C LYS A 80 1.58 9.65 -6.78
N TYR A 81 0.70 9.29 -5.86
CA TYR A 81 -0.33 10.20 -5.35
C TYR A 81 0.28 11.43 -4.69
N VAL A 82 1.20 11.22 -3.73
CA VAL A 82 1.74 12.31 -2.91
C VAL A 82 2.57 13.30 -3.73
N TYR A 83 3.30 12.81 -4.74
CA TYR A 83 4.07 13.66 -5.63
C TYR A 83 3.17 14.38 -6.64
N ASP A 84 2.33 13.64 -7.37
CA ASP A 84 1.48 14.20 -8.45
C ASP A 84 0.43 15.20 -7.92
N ARG A 85 0.07 15.10 -6.64
CA ARG A 85 -0.86 16.00 -5.95
C ARG A 85 -0.17 17.15 -5.19
N GLY A 86 1.18 17.19 -5.21
CA GLY A 86 1.94 18.28 -4.59
C GLY A 86 2.00 18.20 -3.06
N LEU A 87 1.78 17.02 -2.44
CA LEU A 87 2.00 16.84 -1.01
C LEU A 87 3.49 16.76 -0.68
N THR A 88 4.34 16.46 -1.66
CA THR A 88 5.79 16.47 -1.56
C THR A 88 6.42 16.77 -2.92
N ASP A 89 7.62 17.32 -2.92
CA ASP A 89 8.50 17.49 -4.10
C ASP A 89 9.67 16.48 -4.10
N LYS A 90 9.77 15.63 -3.06
CA LYS A 90 10.81 14.63 -2.92
C LYS A 90 10.62 13.50 -3.93
N THR A 91 11.73 13.04 -4.52
CA THR A 91 11.76 11.84 -5.38
C THR A 91 12.18 10.57 -4.63
N THR A 92 12.61 10.72 -3.36
CA THR A 92 12.77 9.63 -2.40
C THR A 92 11.88 9.93 -1.20
N VAL A 93 10.88 9.08 -0.98
CA VAL A 93 9.83 9.27 0.01
C VAL A 93 9.88 8.11 1.00
N SER A 94 9.89 8.43 2.30
CA SER A 94 9.75 7.45 3.37
C SER A 94 8.27 7.24 3.70
N LEU A 95 7.86 5.98 3.80
CA LEU A 95 6.50 5.56 4.09
C LEU A 95 6.48 4.60 5.27
N MET A 96 5.86 5.01 6.37
CA MET A 96 5.59 4.10 7.50
C MET A 96 4.43 3.18 7.15
N THR A 97 4.57 1.90 7.48
CA THR A 97 3.54 0.87 7.31
C THR A 97 3.53 -0.05 8.52
N ASP A 98 2.50 -0.88 8.70
CA ASP A 98 2.47 -1.88 9.77
C ASP A 98 3.60 -2.93 9.66
N SER A 99 4.18 -3.07 8.45
CA SER A 99 5.36 -3.92 8.21
C SER A 99 6.69 -3.14 8.27
N GLY A 100 6.68 -1.96 8.93
CA GLY A 100 7.85 -1.10 9.12
C GLY A 100 8.03 -0.06 8.01
N LEU A 101 9.13 0.68 8.13
CA LEU A 101 9.48 1.76 7.21
C LEU A 101 9.83 1.21 5.82
N LYS A 102 9.27 1.84 4.79
CA LYS A 102 9.55 1.57 3.38
C LYS A 102 10.09 2.82 2.70
N ILE A 103 11.02 2.62 1.78
CA ILE A 103 11.58 3.71 0.96
C ILE A 103 11.03 3.57 -0.46
N LEU A 104 10.43 4.66 -0.93
CA LEU A 104 9.86 4.77 -2.26
C LEU A 104 10.79 5.66 -3.11
N ASN A 105 11.31 5.14 -4.20
CA ASN A 105 12.07 5.93 -5.18
C ASN A 105 11.17 6.20 -6.39
N LEU A 106 10.89 7.49 -6.63
CA LEU A 106 9.97 7.96 -7.65
C LEU A 106 10.75 8.32 -8.93
N ASN A 107 10.39 7.70 -10.05
CA ASN A 107 10.88 8.10 -11.36
C ASN A 107 9.91 9.13 -11.94
N VAL A 108 10.36 10.39 -12.00
CA VAL A 108 9.54 11.53 -12.45
C VAL A 108 9.95 11.91 -13.86
N LYS A 109 8.97 12.09 -14.74
CA LYS A 109 9.14 12.65 -16.07
C LYS A 109 8.00 13.64 -16.34
N ASP A 110 8.34 14.81 -16.89
CA ASP A 110 7.39 15.89 -17.21
C ASP A 110 6.49 16.28 -16.02
N GLY A 111 7.09 16.33 -14.80
CA GLY A 111 6.39 16.70 -13.56
C GLY A 111 5.40 15.63 -13.03
N LYS A 112 5.44 14.41 -13.56
CA LYS A 112 4.58 13.29 -13.14
C LYS A 112 5.37 12.03 -12.88
N VAL A 113 4.98 11.30 -11.84
CA VAL A 113 5.56 10.00 -11.51
C VAL A 113 5.14 8.97 -12.56
N GLN A 114 6.14 8.36 -13.22
CA GLN A 114 5.95 7.30 -14.20
C GLN A 114 6.02 5.92 -13.56
N THR A 115 7.01 5.70 -12.71
CA THR A 115 7.20 4.44 -11.98
C THR A 115 7.65 4.72 -10.55
N VAL A 116 7.38 3.77 -9.64
CA VAL A 116 7.83 3.80 -8.25
C VAL A 116 8.51 2.49 -7.91
N ARG A 117 9.74 2.58 -7.41
CA ARG A 117 10.47 1.45 -6.84
C ARG A 117 10.27 1.46 -5.33
N VAL A 118 9.83 0.34 -4.77
CA VAL A 118 9.66 0.13 -3.33
C VAL A 118 10.74 -0.82 -2.84
N ASP A 119 11.47 -0.44 -1.80
CA ASP A 119 12.35 -1.36 -1.09
C ASP A 119 11.51 -2.23 -0.16
N MET A 120 11.36 -3.50 -0.53
CA MET A 120 10.60 -4.49 0.23
C MET A 120 11.44 -5.20 1.29
N GLY A 121 12.75 -4.97 1.31
CA GLY A 121 13.71 -5.69 2.16
C GLY A 121 14.09 -7.05 1.58
N MET A 122 14.75 -7.86 2.42
CA MET A 122 15.18 -9.22 2.04
C MET A 122 14.01 -10.20 2.10
N PRO A 123 13.91 -11.14 1.14
CA PRO A 123 12.91 -12.20 1.21
C PRO A 123 13.21 -13.15 2.36
N GLU A 124 12.18 -13.60 3.06
CA GLU A 124 12.29 -14.72 4.01
C GLU A 124 12.25 -16.04 3.24
N LEU A 125 13.20 -16.92 3.50
CA LEU A 125 13.33 -18.21 2.82
C LEU A 125 13.28 -19.40 3.78
N PHE A 126 13.20 -19.14 5.09
CA PHE A 126 13.12 -20.19 6.10
C PHE A 126 11.68 -20.73 6.21
N PRO A 127 11.43 -22.02 5.88
CA PRO A 127 10.08 -22.58 5.77
C PRO A 127 9.15 -22.30 6.96
N PRO A 128 9.59 -22.45 8.23
CA PRO A 128 8.73 -22.15 9.38
C PRO A 128 8.26 -20.69 9.49
N LYS A 129 8.99 -19.75 8.88
CA LYS A 129 8.63 -18.33 8.91
C LYS A 129 7.74 -17.89 7.72
N ILE A 130 7.66 -18.71 6.68
CA ILE A 130 6.86 -18.44 5.47
C ILE A 130 5.70 -19.43 5.32
N PRO A 131 5.07 -19.88 6.39
CA PRO A 131 4.16 -21.00 6.61
C PRO A 131 4.13 -22.05 5.48
N VAL A 132 5.31 -22.59 5.16
CA VAL A 132 5.48 -23.64 4.14
C VAL A 132 5.96 -24.91 4.82
N ASP A 133 5.24 -26.02 4.63
CA ASP A 133 5.61 -27.33 5.16
C ASP A 133 6.57 -28.04 4.21
N LEU A 134 7.83 -27.64 4.26
CA LEU A 134 8.92 -28.26 3.49
C LEU A 134 10.14 -28.46 4.40
N PRO A 135 10.87 -29.58 4.21
CA PRO A 135 12.10 -29.82 4.95
C PRO A 135 13.23 -28.87 4.49
N GLY A 136 14.14 -28.53 5.42
CA GLY A 136 15.34 -27.76 5.15
C GLY A 136 15.33 -26.36 5.75
N GLU A 137 16.47 -25.67 5.61
CA GLU A 137 16.68 -24.31 6.14
C GLU A 137 16.30 -23.20 5.14
N VAL A 138 16.32 -23.52 3.85
CA VAL A 138 16.06 -22.57 2.77
C VAL A 138 15.21 -23.22 1.69
N VAL A 139 14.14 -22.52 1.26
CA VAL A 139 13.32 -22.94 0.12
C VAL A 139 13.55 -21.99 -1.05
N MET A 140 14.18 -22.55 -2.11
CA MET A 140 14.36 -21.85 -3.39
C MET A 140 14.03 -22.79 -4.54
N GLY A 141 13.16 -22.32 -5.45
CA GLY A 141 12.86 -23.02 -6.68
C GLY A 141 12.17 -24.39 -6.49
N HIS A 142 11.47 -24.58 -5.36
CA HIS A 142 10.71 -25.82 -5.14
C HIS A 142 9.58 -25.94 -6.15
N ARG A 143 9.56 -27.05 -6.91
CA ARG A 143 8.51 -27.33 -7.89
C ARG A 143 7.29 -27.89 -7.17
N LEU A 144 6.15 -27.26 -7.33
CA LEU A 144 4.84 -27.79 -6.91
C LEU A 144 4.32 -28.70 -8.03
N ASN A 145 3.93 -29.93 -7.70
CA ASN A 145 3.32 -30.88 -8.63
C ASN A 145 1.80 -30.74 -8.61
#